data_e254bcc98e08f61d84153d487580d3c9
#
_entry.id   e254bcc98e08f61d84153d487580d3c9
#
_cell.length_a   1.000
_cell.length_b   1.000
_cell.length_c   1.000
_cell.angle_alpha   90.00
_cell.angle_beta   90.00
_cell.angle_gamma   90.00
#
_symmetry.space_group_name_H-M   'P 1'
#
loop_
_entity.id
_entity.type
_entity.pdbx_description
1 polymer ?
#
loop_
_entity_poly.entity_id
_entity_poly.type
_entity_poly.pdbx_seq_one_letter_code
_entity_poly.pdbx_strand_id
1 'polypeptide(L)'
;MRSSYRRKRFAVTAGIVLGSVGTAAHAQSSVTLYGIVDSAILYTSKTLDLANGQNAGHQFSLITGGQAPTLFGLKGEEDLGGGMKAIFELESGIDLSTGGLTDSNGNFFGRQAWVVLTGGFGTAKAGVQYSPFVLSLIATDPRSVSYFGSGVPLYISNVFVTGIFNSNAISYTSPTIAGLQGSAMLALGGTAGDFQAGRQYSASLNYTLGPFKISAAMYSGNSGGTAATTPIPSTVAFSGRTIGASYRFGDLTMKAMFVNFKTAGSFDNRVYSGGLNYRVTPAANIDAGVWYTSDGNDTSNHSIMAASGLTYNLSKATALYGQLGYVYNHGRMNTGLSTNGALFGVAGSTVGVAAGIRHSF
;
A
#
# COMPACT_ATOMS: atom_id res chain seq x y z
N MET A 1 -94.14 -39.81 -9.16
CA MET A 1 -93.37 -38.60 -9.17
C MET A 1 -91.94 -38.90 -8.73
N ARG A 2 -90.99 -39.06 -9.68
CA ARG A 2 -89.59 -39.31 -9.40
C ARG A 2 -88.80 -38.30 -10.21
N SER A 3 -88.13 -37.33 -9.52
CA SER A 3 -87.25 -36.36 -10.08
C SER A 3 -85.83 -36.96 -10.21
N SER A 4 -85.28 -36.96 -11.42
CA SER A 4 -83.98 -37.46 -11.72
C SER A 4 -82.98 -36.28 -11.71
N TYR A 5 -82.05 -36.26 -10.74
CA TYR A 5 -80.95 -35.33 -10.70
C TYR A 5 -79.78 -35.82 -11.60
N ARG A 6 -79.48 -35.09 -12.66
CA ARG A 6 -78.30 -35.29 -13.50
C ARG A 6 -77.08 -34.65 -12.83
N ARG A 7 -76.12 -35.46 -12.42
CA ARG A 7 -74.81 -35.01 -11.99
C ARG A 7 -73.94 -34.65 -13.20
N LYS A 8 -73.55 -33.36 -13.32
CA LYS A 8 -72.51 -32.91 -14.25
C LYS A 8 -71.15 -33.24 -13.65
N ARG A 9 -70.32 -34.03 -14.37
CA ARG A 9 -68.99 -34.29 -14.03
C ARG A 9 -68.13 -33.12 -14.57
N PHE A 10 -67.51 -32.36 -13.70
CA PHE A 10 -66.43 -31.40 -14.06
C PHE A 10 -65.13 -32.19 -14.16
N ALA A 11 -64.50 -32.21 -15.36
CA ALA A 11 -63.14 -32.67 -15.55
C ALA A 11 -62.20 -31.54 -15.16
N VAL A 12 -61.44 -31.75 -14.08
CA VAL A 12 -60.33 -30.84 -13.70
C VAL A 12 -59.12 -31.29 -14.46
N THR A 13 -58.71 -30.49 -15.44
CA THR A 13 -57.47 -30.68 -16.16
C THR A 13 -56.34 -30.15 -15.27
N ALA A 14 -55.53 -31.05 -14.68
CA ALA A 14 -54.33 -30.70 -13.94
C ALA A 14 -53.25 -30.28 -14.92
N GLY A 15 -52.96 -28.95 -15.02
CA GLY A 15 -51.84 -28.41 -15.72
C GLY A 15 -50.57 -28.68 -14.93
N ILE A 16 -49.66 -29.50 -15.47
CA ILE A 16 -48.32 -29.71 -14.94
C ILE A 16 -47.50 -28.46 -15.28
N VAL A 17 -47.29 -27.62 -14.26
CA VAL A 17 -46.25 -26.54 -14.34
C VAL A 17 -44.91 -27.21 -14.15
N LEU A 18 -44.16 -27.44 -15.24
CA LEU A 18 -42.73 -27.74 -15.17
C LEU A 18 -42.01 -26.49 -14.65
N GLY A 19 -41.76 -26.45 -13.37
CA GLY A 19 -40.84 -25.51 -12.78
C GLY A 19 -39.46 -25.74 -13.37
N SER A 20 -38.95 -24.76 -14.13
CA SER A 20 -37.56 -24.68 -14.53
C SER A 20 -36.70 -24.64 -13.25
N VAL A 21 -36.13 -25.80 -12.90
CA VAL A 21 -35.05 -25.86 -11.91
C VAL A 21 -33.89 -25.14 -12.54
N GLY A 22 -33.78 -23.83 -12.26
CA GLY A 22 -32.57 -23.08 -12.54
C GLY A 22 -31.44 -23.80 -11.81
N THR A 23 -30.51 -24.38 -12.57
CA THR A 23 -29.23 -24.83 -12.02
C THR A 23 -28.57 -23.59 -11.41
N ALA A 24 -28.62 -23.48 -10.06
CA ALA A 24 -27.81 -22.55 -9.35
C ALA A 24 -26.36 -22.89 -9.74
N ALA A 25 -25.76 -22.08 -10.62
CA ALA A 25 -24.34 -22.12 -10.84
C ALA A 25 -23.72 -21.86 -9.47
N HIS A 26 -23.18 -22.91 -8.83
CA HIS A 26 -22.38 -22.75 -7.63
C HIS A 26 -21.16 -21.94 -8.03
N ALA A 27 -21.20 -20.65 -7.78
CA ALA A 27 -20.03 -19.79 -7.83
C ALA A 27 -19.01 -20.45 -6.89
N GLN A 28 -17.91 -20.93 -7.44
CA GLN A 28 -16.89 -21.60 -6.67
C GLN A 28 -16.14 -20.53 -5.90
N SER A 29 -16.59 -20.22 -4.69
CA SER A 29 -15.91 -19.30 -3.78
C SER A 29 -14.59 -19.93 -3.39
N SER A 30 -13.48 -19.28 -3.72
CA SER A 30 -12.15 -19.73 -3.32
C SER A 30 -11.58 -18.78 -2.27
N VAL A 31 -11.11 -19.33 -1.16
CA VAL A 31 -10.32 -18.58 -0.18
C VAL A 31 -8.88 -19.04 -0.29
N THR A 32 -7.98 -18.09 -0.51
CA THR A 32 -6.55 -18.31 -0.64
C THR A 32 -5.84 -17.69 0.55
N LEU A 33 -5.01 -18.48 1.22
CA LEU A 33 -3.98 -17.99 2.13
C LEU A 33 -2.78 -17.57 1.27
N TYR A 34 -2.25 -16.38 1.52
CA TYR A 34 -1.06 -15.88 0.85
C TYR A 34 -0.16 -15.15 1.84
N GLY A 35 1.08 -14.90 1.46
CA GLY A 35 1.97 -14.12 2.29
C GLY A 35 3.35 -13.90 1.70
N ILE A 36 4.11 -13.09 2.43
CA ILE A 36 5.52 -12.80 2.19
C ILE A 36 6.25 -12.91 3.52
N VAL A 37 7.32 -13.68 3.53
CA VAL A 37 8.29 -13.75 4.63
C VAL A 37 9.59 -13.16 4.11
N ASP A 38 10.01 -12.02 4.68
CA ASP A 38 11.20 -11.28 4.28
C ASP A 38 12.04 -10.96 5.52
N SER A 39 13.29 -11.42 5.55
CA SER A 39 14.23 -11.18 6.63
C SER A 39 15.59 -10.81 6.09
N ALA A 40 16.26 -9.85 6.74
CA ALA A 40 17.60 -9.40 6.37
C ALA A 40 18.46 -9.11 7.59
N ILE A 41 19.79 -9.22 7.39
CA ILE A 41 20.78 -8.60 8.25
C ILE A 41 21.04 -7.21 7.70
N LEU A 42 20.84 -6.20 8.55
CA LEU A 42 21.10 -4.78 8.27
C LEU A 42 22.33 -4.33 9.05
N TYR A 43 23.27 -3.72 8.35
CA TYR A 43 24.35 -2.93 8.91
C TYR A 43 24.08 -1.46 8.67
N THR A 44 24.28 -0.60 9.69
CA THR A 44 24.33 0.86 9.56
C THR A 44 25.59 1.39 10.20
N SER A 45 26.29 2.32 9.50
CA SER A 45 27.53 2.92 10.01
C SER A 45 27.29 3.90 11.16
N LYS A 46 26.07 4.40 11.29
CA LYS A 46 25.63 5.28 12.37
C LYS A 46 24.18 4.97 12.71
N THR A 47 23.84 5.09 13.99
CA THR A 47 22.50 4.86 14.53
C THR A 47 22.07 6.04 15.38
N LEU A 48 20.84 6.51 15.22
CA LEU A 48 20.29 7.59 16.03
C LEU A 48 19.89 7.05 17.41
N ASP A 49 20.47 7.61 18.47
CA ASP A 49 19.97 7.48 19.83
C ASP A 49 18.75 8.41 19.99
N LEU A 50 17.57 7.82 20.10
CA LEU A 50 16.32 8.57 20.23
C LEU A 50 16.18 9.33 21.57
N ALA A 51 16.98 8.97 22.59
CA ALA A 51 16.95 9.64 23.88
C ALA A 51 17.65 10.99 23.89
N ASN A 52 18.73 11.13 23.11
CA ASN A 52 19.57 12.33 23.12
C ASN A 52 19.81 12.92 21.72
N GLY A 53 19.37 12.28 20.65
CA GLY A 53 19.54 12.73 19.26
C GLY A 53 20.97 12.56 18.71
N GLN A 54 21.87 11.89 19.42
CA GLN A 54 23.26 11.70 19.04
C GLN A 54 23.49 10.39 18.29
N ASN A 55 24.68 10.24 17.74
CA ASN A 55 25.12 9.01 17.12
C ASN A 55 25.52 7.97 18.18
N ALA A 56 24.82 6.86 18.25
CA ALA A 56 25.13 5.71 19.12
C ALA A 56 26.21 4.77 18.51
N GLY A 57 26.70 5.04 17.31
CA GLY A 57 27.70 4.21 16.63
C GLY A 57 27.08 3.32 15.53
N HIS A 58 27.87 2.36 15.06
CA HIS A 58 27.42 1.39 14.07
C HIS A 58 26.55 0.30 14.72
N GLN A 59 25.66 -0.29 13.92
CA GLN A 59 24.75 -1.33 14.38
C GLN A 59 24.64 -2.45 13.36
N PHE A 60 24.49 -3.69 13.86
CA PHE A 60 24.01 -4.85 13.12
C PHE A 60 22.66 -5.29 13.70
N SER A 61 21.70 -5.49 12.84
CA SER A 61 20.34 -5.88 13.22
C SER A 61 19.82 -6.99 12.32
N LEU A 62 19.13 -7.98 12.90
CA LEU A 62 18.20 -8.79 12.13
C LEU A 62 16.90 -8.00 12.01
N ILE A 63 16.45 -7.76 10.80
CA ILE A 63 15.22 -7.01 10.54
C ILE A 63 14.19 -7.88 9.81
N THR A 64 12.93 -7.64 10.12
CA THR A 64 11.82 -8.12 9.31
C THR A 64 11.57 -7.14 8.17
N GLY A 65 11.31 -7.63 6.95
CA GLY A 65 11.03 -6.75 5.83
C GLY A 65 12.23 -5.91 5.37
N GLY A 66 13.29 -6.53 4.90
CA GLY A 66 14.44 -5.80 4.35
C GLY A 66 14.18 -5.25 2.95
N GLN A 67 13.41 -5.95 2.13
CA GLN A 67 13.02 -5.51 0.78
C GLN A 67 11.51 -5.26 0.69
N ALA A 68 10.70 -6.15 1.28
CA ALA A 68 9.25 -6.10 1.26
C ALA A 68 8.68 -6.28 2.67
N PRO A 69 7.43 -5.88 2.96
CA PRO A 69 6.81 -6.21 4.23
C PRO A 69 6.74 -7.72 4.43
N THR A 70 6.94 -8.18 5.66
CA THR A 70 6.54 -9.52 6.05
C THR A 70 5.08 -9.50 6.47
N LEU A 71 4.27 -10.31 5.80
CA LEU A 71 2.83 -10.32 5.98
C LEU A 71 2.22 -11.66 5.64
N PHE A 72 1.02 -11.91 6.13
CA PHE A 72 0.12 -12.94 5.63
C PHE A 72 -1.29 -12.40 5.47
N GLY A 73 -2.08 -13.02 4.61
CA GLY A 73 -3.44 -12.60 4.37
C GLY A 73 -4.33 -13.73 3.87
N LEU A 74 -5.62 -13.47 3.97
CA LEU A 74 -6.70 -14.27 3.40
C LEU A 74 -7.39 -13.43 2.33
N LYS A 75 -7.57 -14.01 1.15
CA LYS A 75 -8.30 -13.38 0.04
C LYS A 75 -9.34 -14.35 -0.48
N GLY A 76 -10.55 -13.87 -0.66
CA GLY A 76 -11.63 -14.63 -1.27
C GLY A 76 -12.27 -13.86 -2.42
N GLU A 77 -12.75 -14.62 -3.41
CA GLU A 77 -13.45 -14.09 -4.58
C GLU A 77 -14.70 -14.92 -4.84
N GLU A 78 -15.80 -14.23 -5.15
CA GLU A 78 -17.07 -14.80 -5.57
C GLU A 78 -17.50 -14.16 -6.89
N ASP A 79 -17.81 -14.97 -7.89
CA ASP A 79 -18.38 -14.52 -9.14
C ASP A 79 -19.91 -14.37 -8.98
N LEU A 80 -20.41 -13.16 -9.09
CA LEU A 80 -21.83 -12.83 -8.95
C LEU A 80 -22.61 -12.93 -10.28
N GLY A 81 -21.93 -13.31 -11.37
CA GLY A 81 -22.48 -13.31 -12.71
C GLY A 81 -22.52 -11.93 -13.36
N GLY A 82 -22.78 -11.90 -14.67
CA GLY A 82 -22.84 -10.63 -15.41
C GLY A 82 -21.55 -9.83 -15.45
N GLY A 83 -20.41 -10.45 -15.16
CA GLY A 83 -19.10 -9.78 -15.06
C GLY A 83 -18.87 -9.06 -13.74
N MET A 84 -19.74 -9.27 -12.75
CA MET A 84 -19.57 -8.72 -11.39
C MET A 84 -18.90 -9.73 -10.47
N LYS A 85 -18.07 -9.23 -9.54
CA LYS A 85 -17.41 -10.03 -8.51
C LYS A 85 -17.48 -9.33 -7.16
N ALA A 86 -17.63 -10.13 -6.10
CA ALA A 86 -17.38 -9.74 -4.73
C ALA A 86 -16.02 -10.29 -4.30
N ILE A 87 -15.18 -9.45 -3.67
CA ILE A 87 -13.82 -9.83 -3.25
C ILE A 87 -13.63 -9.31 -1.83
N PHE A 88 -12.99 -10.11 -0.97
CA PHE A 88 -12.50 -9.61 0.31
C PHE A 88 -11.01 -9.88 0.47
N GLU A 89 -10.36 -9.08 1.33
CA GLU A 89 -8.97 -9.28 1.73
C GLU A 89 -8.79 -8.90 3.19
N LEU A 90 -8.08 -9.75 3.94
CA LEU A 90 -7.66 -9.53 5.32
C LEU A 90 -6.17 -9.75 5.38
N GLU A 91 -5.37 -8.72 5.79
CA GLU A 91 -3.91 -8.77 5.77
C GLU A 91 -3.32 -8.28 7.09
N SER A 92 -2.35 -9.03 7.60
CA SER A 92 -1.60 -8.77 8.83
C SER A 92 -0.11 -8.72 8.56
N GLY A 93 0.61 -7.78 9.18
CA GLY A 93 2.06 -7.75 9.17
C GLY A 93 2.64 -8.51 10.37
N ILE A 94 3.76 -9.18 10.17
CA ILE A 94 4.44 -10.00 11.17
C ILE A 94 5.87 -9.54 11.34
N ASP A 95 6.32 -9.46 12.58
CA ASP A 95 7.73 -9.30 12.93
C ASP A 95 8.39 -10.66 13.10
N LEU A 96 9.33 -11.00 12.23
CA LEU A 96 10.06 -12.27 12.27
C LEU A 96 11.05 -12.36 13.44
N SER A 97 11.45 -11.22 14.02
CA SER A 97 12.39 -11.22 15.14
C SER A 97 11.71 -11.59 16.46
N THR A 98 10.41 -11.32 16.58
CA THR A 98 9.64 -11.50 17.83
C THR A 98 8.45 -12.44 17.70
N GLY A 99 7.97 -12.67 16.46
CA GLY A 99 6.71 -13.36 16.19
C GLY A 99 5.46 -12.50 16.44
N GLY A 100 5.64 -11.23 16.79
CA GLY A 100 4.56 -10.30 17.04
C GLY A 100 4.00 -9.67 15.78
N LEU A 101 3.01 -8.77 15.96
CA LEU A 101 2.47 -7.95 14.88
C LEU A 101 3.40 -6.77 14.59
N THR A 102 3.59 -6.45 13.31
CA THR A 102 4.26 -5.24 12.85
C THR A 102 3.57 -4.70 11.60
N ASP A 103 3.77 -3.41 11.28
CA ASP A 103 3.19 -2.77 10.10
C ASP A 103 1.67 -3.02 9.92
N SER A 104 0.95 -3.16 11.03
CA SER A 104 -0.48 -3.55 11.09
C SER A 104 -1.34 -2.58 11.89
N ASN A 105 -0.89 -1.34 12.12
CA ASN A 105 -1.63 -0.36 12.93
C ASN A 105 -2.01 -0.87 14.33
N GLY A 106 -1.24 -1.79 14.91
CA GLY A 106 -1.56 -2.42 16.19
C GLY A 106 -2.75 -3.37 16.18
N ASN A 107 -3.33 -3.67 15.02
CA ASN A 107 -4.48 -4.57 14.86
C ASN A 107 -4.09 -5.84 14.10
N PHE A 108 -4.85 -6.93 14.33
CA PHE A 108 -4.56 -8.21 13.69
C PHE A 108 -4.63 -8.11 12.16
N PHE A 109 -5.69 -7.53 11.60
CA PHE A 109 -5.79 -7.25 10.16
C PHE A 109 -5.69 -5.74 9.87
N GLY A 110 -4.68 -5.09 10.43
CA GLY A 110 -4.53 -3.64 10.35
C GLY A 110 -3.93 -3.12 9.04
N ARG A 111 -3.41 -4.01 8.16
CA ARG A 111 -2.88 -3.62 6.86
C ARG A 111 -3.98 -3.48 5.82
N GLN A 112 -4.77 -4.54 5.66
CA GLN A 112 -5.93 -4.57 4.77
C GLN A 112 -7.05 -5.35 5.47
N ALA A 113 -8.26 -4.81 5.45
CA ALA A 113 -9.48 -5.48 5.93
C ALA A 113 -10.66 -4.84 5.19
N TRP A 114 -10.97 -5.36 4.00
CA TRP A 114 -11.95 -4.73 3.12
C TRP A 114 -12.76 -5.74 2.31
N VAL A 115 -13.91 -5.26 1.83
CA VAL A 115 -14.76 -5.92 0.84
C VAL A 115 -14.90 -5.03 -0.39
N VAL A 116 -14.96 -5.65 -1.56
CA VAL A 116 -15.05 -5.00 -2.88
C VAL A 116 -16.20 -5.57 -3.66
N LEU A 117 -16.92 -4.68 -4.36
CA LEU A 117 -17.77 -5.02 -5.50
C LEU A 117 -17.12 -4.43 -6.76
N THR A 118 -16.85 -5.26 -7.75
CA THR A 118 -16.21 -4.84 -9.01
C THR A 118 -16.98 -5.37 -10.22
N GLY A 119 -16.89 -4.66 -11.34
CA GLY A 119 -17.57 -5.00 -12.58
C GLY A 119 -17.28 -4.00 -13.69
N GLY A 120 -18.09 -3.99 -14.74
CA GLY A 120 -17.97 -3.02 -15.85
C GLY A 120 -18.11 -1.57 -15.43
N PHE A 121 -18.71 -1.30 -14.27
CA PHE A 121 -18.82 0.04 -13.68
C PHE A 121 -17.56 0.50 -12.94
N GLY A 122 -16.54 -0.34 -12.76
CA GLY A 122 -15.37 -0.07 -11.95
C GLY A 122 -15.38 -0.86 -10.64
N THR A 123 -14.77 -0.30 -9.59
CA THR A 123 -14.54 -0.98 -8.31
C THR A 123 -14.95 -0.08 -7.15
N ALA A 124 -15.89 -0.54 -6.33
CA ALA A 124 -16.25 0.08 -5.05
C ALA A 124 -15.69 -0.77 -3.90
N LYS A 125 -14.96 -0.15 -2.96
CA LYS A 125 -14.29 -0.82 -1.85
C LYS A 125 -14.67 -0.17 -0.52
N ALA A 126 -14.85 -0.98 0.52
CA ALA A 126 -15.11 -0.52 1.88
C ALA A 126 -14.26 -1.29 2.89
N GLY A 127 -13.68 -0.58 3.87
CA GLY A 127 -12.85 -1.14 4.93
C GLY A 127 -11.46 -0.49 5.03
N VAL A 128 -10.56 -1.14 5.78
CA VAL A 128 -9.17 -0.70 5.93
C VAL A 128 -8.43 -0.91 4.61
N GLN A 129 -7.88 0.15 4.04
CA GLN A 129 -7.30 0.11 2.70
C GLN A 129 -6.21 1.17 2.47
N TYR A 130 -5.36 0.93 1.47
CA TYR A 130 -4.44 1.95 0.97
C TYR A 130 -5.18 3.12 0.32
N SER A 131 -4.68 4.33 0.55
CA SER A 131 -5.20 5.51 -0.16
C SER A 131 -4.75 5.53 -1.64
N PRO A 132 -5.52 6.15 -2.54
CA PRO A 132 -5.08 6.42 -3.90
C PRO A 132 -3.72 7.15 -3.97
N PHE A 133 -3.41 8.00 -2.99
CA PHE A 133 -2.12 8.69 -2.88
C PHE A 133 -0.98 7.71 -2.67
N VAL A 134 -1.09 6.78 -1.70
CA VAL A 134 -0.06 5.76 -1.44
C VAL A 134 0.11 4.81 -2.63
N LEU A 135 -0.99 4.40 -3.27
CA LEU A 135 -0.92 3.58 -4.49
C LEU A 135 -0.15 4.29 -5.62
N SER A 136 -0.28 5.62 -5.71
CA SER A 136 0.47 6.45 -6.66
C SER A 136 1.98 6.47 -6.32
N LEU A 137 2.35 6.58 -5.03
CA LEU A 137 3.74 6.47 -4.59
C LEU A 137 4.33 5.10 -4.94
N ILE A 138 3.60 4.01 -4.67
CA ILE A 138 4.02 2.64 -4.99
C ILE A 138 4.29 2.49 -6.50
N ALA A 139 3.44 3.08 -7.33
CA ALA A 139 3.57 2.99 -8.79
C ALA A 139 4.78 3.75 -9.34
N THR A 140 5.14 4.88 -8.71
CA THR A 140 6.11 5.84 -9.25
C THR A 140 7.44 5.91 -8.50
N ASP A 141 7.55 5.35 -7.28
CA ASP A 141 8.82 5.28 -6.56
C ASP A 141 9.89 4.54 -7.36
N PRO A 142 11.13 5.09 -7.46
CA PRO A 142 12.22 4.51 -8.22
C PRO A 142 12.52 3.05 -7.89
N ARG A 143 12.52 2.68 -6.61
CA ARG A 143 12.79 1.33 -6.14
C ARG A 143 11.53 0.54 -5.74
N SER A 144 10.36 0.97 -6.27
CA SER A 144 9.07 0.29 -6.07
C SER A 144 8.74 0.07 -4.59
N VAL A 145 9.02 1.10 -3.77
CA VAL A 145 8.76 1.16 -2.33
C VAL A 145 9.44 0.04 -1.51
N SER A 146 10.67 -0.35 -1.91
CA SER A 146 11.50 -1.22 -1.08
C SER A 146 11.57 -0.69 0.36
N TYR A 147 11.55 -1.56 1.36
CA TYR A 147 11.66 -1.17 2.77
C TYR A 147 13.04 -0.59 3.13
N PHE A 148 14.02 -0.74 2.25
CA PHE A 148 15.35 -0.15 2.38
C PHE A 148 15.64 0.80 1.21
N GLY A 149 16.06 2.04 1.50
CA GLY A 149 16.52 3.02 0.53
C GLY A 149 15.50 3.33 -0.57
N SER A 150 14.31 3.76 -0.19
CA SER A 150 13.22 4.13 -1.09
C SER A 150 12.42 5.31 -0.52
N GLY A 151 11.33 5.69 -1.18
CA GLY A 151 10.37 6.67 -0.66
C GLY A 151 9.64 6.22 0.60
N VAL A 152 9.60 4.92 0.92
CA VAL A 152 8.84 4.40 2.08
C VAL A 152 9.43 4.83 3.42
N PRO A 153 10.73 4.66 3.72
CA PRO A 153 11.31 5.21 4.95
C PRO A 153 11.09 6.72 5.09
N LEU A 154 11.23 7.47 4.00
CA LEU A 154 10.96 8.90 3.95
C LEU A 154 9.51 9.23 4.32
N TYR A 155 8.55 8.48 3.79
CA TYR A 155 7.14 8.69 4.07
C TYR A 155 6.81 8.34 5.53
N ILE A 156 7.19 7.16 5.99
CA ILE A 156 6.85 6.66 7.34
C ILE A 156 7.48 7.53 8.42
N SER A 157 8.74 7.97 8.26
CA SER A 157 9.43 8.83 9.23
C SER A 157 8.74 10.19 9.42
N ASN A 158 8.04 10.69 8.40
CA ASN A 158 7.39 12.01 8.44
C ASN A 158 5.93 11.96 8.88
N VAL A 159 5.19 10.92 8.47
CA VAL A 159 3.74 10.89 8.65
C VAL A 159 3.28 9.64 9.41
N PHE A 160 4.22 8.84 9.83
CA PHE A 160 4.04 7.53 10.48
C PHE A 160 3.09 6.64 9.71
N VAL A 161 2.31 6.15 9.48
CA VAL A 161 1.42 5.37 8.65
C VAL A 161 0.15 6.10 8.22
N THR A 162 0.03 7.41 8.52
CA THR A 162 -1.12 8.20 8.07
C THR A 162 -1.26 8.15 6.55
N GLY A 163 -2.44 7.81 6.05
CA GLY A 163 -2.70 7.66 4.62
C GLY A 163 -2.25 6.34 4.00
N ILE A 164 -1.44 5.52 4.69
CA ILE A 164 -1.12 4.17 4.24
C ILE A 164 -2.32 3.26 4.51
N PHE A 165 -2.62 3.00 5.79
CA PHE A 165 -3.72 2.14 6.22
C PHE A 165 -4.89 3.00 6.70
N ASN A 166 -5.89 3.21 5.84
CA ASN A 166 -7.02 4.10 6.14
C ASN A 166 -8.20 3.27 6.63
N SER A 167 -8.54 3.42 7.91
CA SER A 167 -9.72 2.82 8.54
C SER A 167 -10.99 3.56 8.17
N ASN A 168 -12.16 2.92 8.30
CA ASN A 168 -13.47 3.50 8.00
C ASN A 168 -13.55 4.13 6.61
N ALA A 169 -12.82 3.56 5.65
CA ALA A 169 -12.68 4.13 4.32
C ALA A 169 -13.63 3.47 3.33
N ILE A 170 -14.19 4.30 2.46
CA ILE A 170 -14.85 3.89 1.23
C ILE A 170 -14.07 4.48 0.06
N SER A 171 -13.92 3.73 -1.02
CA SER A 171 -13.28 4.22 -2.23
C SER A 171 -13.96 3.70 -3.49
N TYR A 172 -13.77 4.45 -4.56
CA TYR A 172 -14.19 4.05 -5.89
C TYR A 172 -13.03 4.25 -6.87
N THR A 173 -12.85 3.27 -7.75
CA THR A 173 -11.90 3.32 -8.88
C THR A 173 -12.67 3.09 -10.17
N SER A 174 -12.54 4.03 -11.11
CA SER A 174 -13.22 3.95 -12.41
C SER A 174 -12.69 2.80 -13.26
N PRO A 175 -13.45 2.35 -14.26
CA PRO A 175 -12.86 1.61 -15.38
C PRO A 175 -11.76 2.43 -16.05
N THR A 176 -10.83 1.75 -16.73
CA THR A 176 -9.83 2.42 -17.56
C THR A 176 -10.46 2.78 -18.90
N ILE A 177 -10.53 4.08 -19.23
CA ILE A 177 -11.10 4.61 -20.48
C ILE A 177 -10.00 5.32 -21.25
N ALA A 178 -9.66 4.84 -22.43
CA ALA A 178 -8.58 5.37 -23.26
C ALA A 178 -7.24 5.54 -22.51
N GLY A 179 -6.91 4.60 -21.63
CA GLY A 179 -5.71 4.62 -20.80
C GLY A 179 -5.82 5.44 -19.52
N LEU A 180 -6.90 6.19 -19.31
CA LEU A 180 -7.15 7.02 -18.12
C LEU A 180 -7.96 6.26 -17.07
N GLN A 181 -7.54 6.32 -15.80
CA GLN A 181 -8.24 5.75 -14.64
C GLN A 181 -8.19 6.73 -13.47
N GLY A 182 -9.35 7.00 -12.86
CA GLY A 182 -9.48 7.82 -11.67
C GLY A 182 -9.82 6.99 -10.44
N SER A 183 -9.33 7.42 -9.27
CA SER A 183 -9.73 6.84 -7.98
C SER A 183 -9.99 7.93 -6.96
N ALA A 184 -10.96 7.71 -6.08
CA ALA A 184 -11.27 8.60 -4.96
C ALA A 184 -11.57 7.77 -3.71
N MET A 185 -11.18 8.28 -2.54
CA MET A 185 -11.38 7.66 -1.23
C MET A 185 -11.86 8.72 -0.23
N LEU A 186 -12.78 8.33 0.63
CA LEU A 186 -13.19 9.05 1.82
C LEU A 186 -13.08 8.11 3.02
N ALA A 187 -12.36 8.52 4.06
CA ALA A 187 -12.31 7.84 5.36
C ALA A 187 -12.96 8.74 6.42
N LEU A 188 -13.88 8.16 7.19
CA LEU A 188 -14.65 8.86 8.21
C LEU A 188 -13.91 8.85 9.53
N GLY A 189 -13.81 9.99 10.22
CA GLY A 189 -13.18 10.08 11.53
C GLY A 189 -14.04 9.52 12.67
N GLY A 190 -15.36 9.41 12.46
CA GLY A 190 -16.29 8.77 13.41
C GLY A 190 -16.55 9.56 14.70
N THR A 191 -16.20 10.84 14.75
CA THR A 191 -16.45 11.70 15.91
C THR A 191 -17.89 12.22 15.89
N ALA A 192 -18.67 11.89 16.91
CA ALA A 192 -20.07 12.31 17.00
C ALA A 192 -20.18 13.84 17.08
N GLY A 193 -21.03 14.40 16.23
CA GLY A 193 -21.25 15.85 16.15
C GLY A 193 -20.19 16.63 15.38
N ASP A 194 -19.09 15.99 14.94
CA ASP A 194 -18.03 16.63 14.15
C ASP A 194 -17.60 15.75 12.97
N PHE A 195 -18.20 15.99 11.82
CA PHE A 195 -17.88 15.28 10.58
C PHE A 195 -16.45 15.54 10.08
N GLN A 196 -15.84 16.66 10.48
CA GLN A 196 -14.50 17.05 10.03
C GLN A 196 -13.38 16.39 10.85
N ALA A 197 -13.65 16.08 12.11
CA ALA A 197 -12.65 15.49 13.01
C ALA A 197 -12.19 14.11 12.50
N GLY A 198 -10.90 13.97 12.23
CA GLY A 198 -10.28 12.73 11.74
C GLY A 198 -10.66 12.31 10.32
N ARG A 199 -11.45 13.12 9.60
CA ARG A 199 -11.81 12.82 8.20
C ARG A 199 -10.58 12.86 7.30
N GLN A 200 -10.47 11.87 6.40
CA GLN A 200 -9.41 11.77 5.42
C GLN A 200 -10.01 11.61 4.02
N TYR A 201 -9.42 12.24 3.02
CA TYR A 201 -9.79 12.02 1.64
C TYR A 201 -8.56 11.98 0.75
N SER A 202 -8.64 11.20 -0.32
CA SER A 202 -7.57 11.05 -1.31
C SER A 202 -8.16 10.84 -2.69
N ALA A 203 -7.45 11.32 -3.69
CA ALA A 203 -7.80 11.07 -5.09
C ALA A 203 -6.54 10.85 -5.92
N SER A 204 -6.65 10.08 -6.99
CA SER A 204 -5.58 9.90 -7.98
C SER A 204 -6.12 9.85 -9.40
N LEU A 205 -5.24 10.21 -10.33
CA LEU A 205 -5.44 10.07 -11.76
C LEU A 205 -4.24 9.38 -12.35
N ASN A 206 -4.47 8.28 -13.06
CA ASN A 206 -3.46 7.45 -13.69
C ASN A 206 -3.70 7.42 -15.19
N TYR A 207 -2.64 7.60 -15.98
CA TYR A 207 -2.70 7.47 -17.43
C TYR A 207 -1.62 6.52 -17.92
N THR A 208 -2.00 5.59 -18.78
CA THR A 208 -1.10 4.60 -19.38
C THR A 208 -1.21 4.65 -20.91
N LEU A 209 -0.08 4.87 -21.58
CA LEU A 209 0.02 4.86 -23.02
C LEU A 209 1.23 3.99 -23.45
N GLY A 210 0.97 2.76 -23.84
CA GLY A 210 2.03 1.80 -24.15
C GLY A 210 3.04 1.63 -23.00
N PRO A 211 4.34 1.89 -23.22
CA PRO A 211 5.37 1.78 -22.18
C PRO A 211 5.38 2.95 -21.19
N PHE A 212 4.68 4.05 -21.47
CA PHE A 212 4.62 5.25 -20.64
C PHE A 212 3.47 5.17 -19.64
N LYS A 213 3.75 5.53 -18.38
CA LYS A 213 2.76 5.70 -17.32
C LYS A 213 3.02 7.00 -16.58
N ILE A 214 1.95 7.72 -16.24
CA ILE A 214 1.99 8.87 -15.35
C ILE A 214 0.91 8.72 -14.29
N SER A 215 1.21 9.13 -13.07
CA SER A 215 0.28 9.13 -11.95
C SER A 215 0.38 10.43 -11.18
N ALA A 216 -0.76 11.02 -10.85
CA ALA A 216 -0.84 12.16 -9.96
C ALA A 216 -1.87 11.87 -8.87
N ALA A 217 -1.58 12.27 -7.64
CA ALA A 217 -2.48 12.02 -6.52
C ALA A 217 -2.36 13.08 -5.43
N MET A 218 -3.42 13.14 -4.62
CA MET A 218 -3.49 13.99 -3.44
C MET A 218 -4.06 13.24 -2.25
N TYR A 219 -3.69 13.69 -1.06
CA TYR A 219 -4.23 13.26 0.22
C TYR A 219 -4.43 14.46 1.14
N SER A 220 -5.48 14.45 1.93
CA SER A 220 -5.72 15.44 2.98
C SER A 220 -6.41 14.75 4.15
N GLY A 221 -5.80 14.82 5.33
CA GLY A 221 -6.32 14.30 6.58
C GLY A 221 -6.45 15.40 7.63
N ASN A 222 -7.59 15.44 8.30
CA ASN A 222 -7.84 16.33 9.43
C ASN A 222 -7.39 15.65 10.73
N SER A 223 -7.01 16.46 11.72
CA SER A 223 -6.82 16.00 13.10
C SER A 223 -8.15 15.65 13.79
N GLY A 224 -8.07 15.06 14.97
CA GLY A 224 -9.23 14.86 15.84
C GLY A 224 -9.96 13.53 15.64
N GLY A 225 -9.40 12.58 14.90
CA GLY A 225 -9.92 11.21 14.82
C GLY A 225 -9.83 10.49 16.16
N THR A 226 -10.67 9.47 16.37
CA THR A 226 -10.68 8.65 17.58
C THR A 226 -9.97 7.33 17.38
N ALA A 227 -9.39 6.78 18.45
CA ALA A 227 -8.75 5.46 18.40
C ALA A 227 -9.73 4.31 18.07
N ALA A 228 -11.03 4.51 18.30
CA ALA A 228 -12.06 3.53 17.95
C ALA A 228 -12.33 3.45 16.44
N THR A 229 -12.10 4.53 15.72
CA THR A 229 -12.38 4.64 14.30
C THR A 229 -11.14 4.65 13.43
N THR A 230 -10.02 5.09 14.00
CA THR A 230 -8.71 5.08 13.35
C THR A 230 -7.72 4.46 14.34
N PRO A 231 -7.15 3.27 14.07
CA PRO A 231 -6.23 2.58 14.98
C PRO A 231 -5.03 3.43 15.42
N ILE A 232 -4.58 4.32 14.52
CA ILE A 232 -3.70 5.44 14.84
C ILE A 232 -4.50 6.70 14.55
N PRO A 233 -5.07 7.36 15.58
CA PRO A 233 -5.83 8.57 15.37
C PRO A 233 -4.95 9.63 14.73
N SER A 234 -5.43 10.27 13.69
CA SER A 234 -4.78 11.44 13.12
C SER A 234 -4.90 12.59 14.14
N THR A 235 -3.91 12.73 15.00
CA THR A 235 -3.85 13.80 16.01
C THR A 235 -3.39 15.12 15.42
N VAL A 236 -2.77 15.08 14.25
CA VAL A 236 -2.31 16.27 13.50
C VAL A 236 -2.80 16.21 12.06
N ALA A 237 -3.05 17.39 11.47
CA ALA A 237 -3.43 17.47 10.09
C ALA A 237 -2.25 17.10 9.17
N PHE A 238 -2.54 16.33 8.13
CA PHE A 238 -1.58 15.89 7.13
C PHE A 238 -2.09 16.16 5.72
N SER A 239 -1.21 16.59 4.82
CA SER A 239 -1.49 16.67 3.39
C SER A 239 -0.35 16.07 2.58
N GLY A 240 -0.71 15.38 1.49
CA GLY A 240 0.22 14.80 0.53
C GLY A 240 -0.18 15.17 -0.90
N ARG A 241 0.81 15.42 -1.75
CA ARG A 241 0.62 15.63 -3.20
C ARG A 241 1.78 14.95 -3.91
N THR A 242 1.46 14.25 -4.99
CA THR A 242 2.49 13.57 -5.78
C THR A 242 2.17 13.63 -7.26
N ILE A 243 3.21 13.67 -8.07
CA ILE A 243 3.19 13.37 -9.49
C ILE A 243 4.43 12.56 -9.83
N GLY A 244 4.28 11.50 -10.58
CA GLY A 244 5.40 10.69 -11.02
C GLY A 244 5.11 10.01 -12.34
N ALA A 245 6.16 9.61 -13.03
CA ALA A 245 6.09 8.94 -14.31
C ALA A 245 7.08 7.78 -14.39
N SER A 246 6.77 6.82 -15.23
CA SER A 246 7.67 5.74 -15.61
C SER A 246 7.65 5.49 -17.11
N TYR A 247 8.79 5.05 -17.63
CA TYR A 247 8.91 4.60 -19.01
C TYR A 247 9.72 3.30 -19.07
N ARG A 248 9.21 2.33 -19.83
CA ARG A 248 9.86 1.02 -20.01
C ARG A 248 10.50 0.90 -21.40
N PHE A 249 11.81 0.74 -21.41
CA PHE A 249 12.65 0.46 -22.59
C PHE A 249 13.08 -1.02 -22.57
N GLY A 250 12.30 -1.92 -23.11
CA GLY A 250 12.59 -3.36 -23.03
C GLY A 250 12.67 -3.84 -21.57
N ASP A 251 13.86 -4.22 -21.13
CA ASP A 251 14.13 -4.71 -19.78
C ASP A 251 14.49 -3.60 -18.77
N LEU A 252 14.71 -2.37 -19.23
CA LEU A 252 14.95 -1.21 -18.39
C LEU A 252 13.64 -0.44 -18.14
N THR A 253 13.34 -0.16 -16.88
CA THR A 253 12.27 0.78 -16.49
C THR A 253 12.90 1.95 -15.76
N MET A 254 12.65 3.16 -16.23
CA MET A 254 13.04 4.39 -15.55
C MET A 254 11.83 5.00 -14.87
N LYS A 255 12.02 5.58 -13.68
CA LYS A 255 10.97 6.24 -12.91
C LYS A 255 11.48 7.57 -12.38
N ALA A 256 10.58 8.54 -12.29
CA ALA A 256 10.80 9.83 -11.62
C ALA A 256 9.54 10.25 -10.90
N MET A 257 9.70 10.88 -9.71
CA MET A 257 8.58 11.28 -8.88
C MET A 257 8.93 12.57 -8.13
N PHE A 258 7.94 13.44 -8.03
CA PHE A 258 7.89 14.51 -7.04
C PHE A 258 6.81 14.18 -6.03
N VAL A 259 7.10 14.37 -4.74
CA VAL A 259 6.11 14.28 -3.69
C VAL A 259 6.33 15.37 -2.65
N ASN A 260 5.22 15.95 -2.17
CA ASN A 260 5.22 16.85 -1.03
C ASN A 260 4.46 16.19 0.13
N PHE A 261 5.10 16.12 1.29
CA PHE A 261 4.54 15.67 2.56
C PHE A 261 4.52 16.86 3.53
N LYS A 262 3.35 17.23 4.01
CA LYS A 262 3.19 18.31 4.97
C LYS A 262 2.39 17.85 6.16
N THR A 263 3.01 17.91 7.33
CA THR A 263 2.37 17.61 8.62
C THR A 263 2.37 18.88 9.47
N ALA A 264 1.25 19.20 10.10
CA ALA A 264 1.15 20.36 10.98
C ALA A 264 2.17 20.29 12.12
N GLY A 265 2.94 21.37 12.32
CA GLY A 265 3.98 21.44 13.36
C GLY A 265 5.26 20.64 13.08
N SER A 266 5.43 20.09 11.87
CA SER A 266 6.60 19.32 11.44
C SER A 266 7.14 19.84 10.10
N PHE A 267 7.95 19.03 9.41
CA PHE A 267 8.50 19.36 8.10
C PHE A 267 7.43 19.53 7.02
N ASP A 268 7.69 20.41 6.06
CA ASP A 268 7.03 20.50 4.76
C ASP A 268 7.95 19.88 3.70
N ASN A 269 8.06 18.55 3.70
CA ASN A 269 9.04 17.86 2.88
C ASN A 269 8.66 17.84 1.40
N ARG A 270 9.55 18.36 0.57
CA ARG A 270 9.51 18.29 -0.91
C ARG A 270 10.55 17.30 -1.36
N VAL A 271 10.12 16.16 -1.89
CA VAL A 271 10.98 15.06 -2.31
C VAL A 271 10.99 14.98 -3.83
N TYR A 272 12.18 15.04 -4.41
CA TYR A 272 12.44 14.79 -5.83
C TYR A 272 13.19 13.48 -5.93
N SER A 273 12.75 12.58 -6.77
CA SER A 273 13.39 11.28 -6.93
C SER A 273 13.44 10.81 -8.36
N GLY A 274 14.45 10.03 -8.67
CA GLY A 274 14.63 9.38 -9.96
C GLY A 274 15.43 8.10 -9.81
N GLY A 275 15.20 7.15 -10.71
CA GLY A 275 15.94 5.90 -10.68
C GLY A 275 15.50 4.92 -11.75
N LEU A 276 16.00 3.72 -11.63
CA LEU A 276 15.82 2.67 -12.63
C LEU A 276 15.64 1.29 -11.98
N ASN A 277 15.02 0.42 -12.76
CA ASN A 277 14.96 -1.01 -12.53
C ASN A 277 15.36 -1.71 -13.83
N TYR A 278 16.37 -2.60 -13.77
CA TYR A 278 16.91 -3.30 -14.92
C TYR A 278 16.91 -4.81 -14.70
N ARG A 279 16.18 -5.52 -15.54
CA ARG A 279 16.19 -6.99 -15.57
C ARG A 279 17.40 -7.47 -16.35
N VAL A 280 18.48 -7.79 -15.63
CA VAL A 280 19.76 -8.25 -16.21
C VAL A 280 19.60 -9.61 -16.86
N THR A 281 18.88 -10.52 -16.18
CA THR A 281 18.48 -11.86 -16.66
C THR A 281 17.06 -12.15 -16.16
N PRO A 282 16.41 -13.23 -16.62
CA PRO A 282 15.13 -13.66 -16.04
C PRO A 282 15.18 -13.91 -14.53
N ALA A 283 16.36 -14.25 -13.97
CA ALA A 283 16.55 -14.50 -12.55
C ALA A 283 17.13 -13.31 -11.78
N ALA A 284 17.78 -12.36 -12.44
CA ALA A 284 18.52 -11.28 -11.79
C ALA A 284 17.98 -9.90 -12.17
N ASN A 285 17.73 -9.06 -11.16
CA ASN A 285 17.26 -7.70 -11.31
C ASN A 285 18.12 -6.75 -10.48
N ILE A 286 18.47 -5.59 -11.06
CA ILE A 286 19.16 -4.49 -10.38
C ILE A 286 18.20 -3.30 -10.35
N ASP A 287 18.11 -2.62 -9.22
CA ASP A 287 17.41 -1.37 -9.07
C ASP A 287 18.29 -0.31 -8.39
N ALA A 288 18.04 0.96 -8.70
CA ALA A 288 18.75 2.08 -8.09
C ALA A 288 17.88 3.33 -8.09
N GLY A 289 18.08 4.20 -7.10
CA GLY A 289 17.37 5.47 -7.03
C GLY A 289 18.10 6.50 -6.18
N VAL A 290 17.77 7.77 -6.42
CA VAL A 290 18.22 8.92 -5.65
C VAL A 290 17.01 9.74 -5.24
N TRP A 291 16.99 10.22 -4.00
CA TRP A 291 15.95 11.07 -3.41
C TRP A 291 16.62 12.31 -2.81
N TYR A 292 16.21 13.47 -3.26
CA TYR A 292 16.54 14.74 -2.65
C TYR A 292 15.33 15.26 -1.91
N THR A 293 15.45 15.46 -0.60
CA THR A 293 14.39 15.97 0.27
C THR A 293 14.79 17.33 0.79
N SER A 294 13.90 18.33 0.67
CA SER A 294 14.08 19.68 1.20
C SER A 294 12.87 20.07 2.03
N ASP A 295 13.09 20.65 3.21
CA ASP A 295 12.02 21.22 4.02
C ASP A 295 11.57 22.55 3.42
N GLY A 296 10.28 22.66 3.07
CA GLY A 296 9.70 23.88 2.54
C GLY A 296 9.54 24.99 3.58
N ASN A 297 9.59 24.66 4.88
CA ASN A 297 9.58 25.67 5.95
C ASN A 297 10.95 26.32 6.15
N ASP A 298 12.04 25.54 5.93
CA ASP A 298 13.43 25.99 6.08
C ASP A 298 14.32 25.13 5.18
N THR A 299 14.71 25.65 4.03
CA THR A 299 15.48 24.92 3.00
C THR A 299 16.92 24.60 3.40
N SER A 300 17.41 25.14 4.53
CA SER A 300 18.68 24.70 5.13
C SER A 300 18.59 23.25 5.61
N ASN A 301 17.38 22.77 5.93
CA ASN A 301 17.12 21.38 6.24
C ASN A 301 16.89 20.58 4.94
N HIS A 302 17.84 19.75 4.58
CA HIS A 302 17.75 18.90 3.40
C HIS A 302 18.46 17.57 3.59
N SER A 303 18.08 16.56 2.81
CA SER A 303 18.79 15.29 2.76
C SER A 303 18.93 14.78 1.33
N ILE A 304 19.99 14.02 1.09
CA ILE A 304 20.21 13.26 -0.13
C ILE A 304 20.33 11.80 0.25
N MET A 305 19.49 10.96 -0.32
CA MET A 305 19.57 9.52 -0.18
C MET A 305 19.82 8.89 -1.56
N ALA A 306 20.76 7.96 -1.64
CA ALA A 306 20.99 7.12 -2.81
C ALA A 306 21.00 5.65 -2.36
N ALA A 307 20.35 4.79 -3.13
CA ALA A 307 20.34 3.37 -2.83
C ALA A 307 20.27 2.51 -4.09
N SER A 308 20.80 1.30 -3.98
CA SER A 308 20.73 0.28 -5.02
C SER A 308 20.46 -1.08 -4.43
N GLY A 309 19.92 -2.00 -5.24
CA GLY A 309 19.63 -3.36 -4.88
C GLY A 309 19.91 -4.32 -6.02
N LEU A 310 20.32 -5.52 -5.65
CA LEU A 310 20.39 -6.70 -6.52
C LEU A 310 19.46 -7.75 -5.94
N THR A 311 18.53 -8.25 -6.75
CA THR A 311 17.66 -9.37 -6.41
C THR A 311 17.95 -10.53 -7.33
N TYR A 312 18.16 -11.73 -6.77
CA TYR A 312 18.36 -12.97 -7.49
C TYR A 312 17.27 -13.98 -7.13
N ASN A 313 16.40 -14.29 -8.09
CA ASN A 313 15.30 -15.23 -7.91
C ASN A 313 15.81 -16.68 -8.01
N LEU A 314 15.79 -17.40 -6.90
CA LEU A 314 16.06 -18.84 -6.85
C LEU A 314 14.89 -19.64 -7.45
N SER A 315 13.69 -19.11 -7.31
CA SER A 315 12.45 -19.65 -7.86
C SER A 315 11.44 -18.51 -8.09
N LYS A 316 10.22 -18.83 -8.54
CA LYS A 316 9.11 -17.87 -8.60
C LYS A 316 8.71 -17.32 -7.21
N ALA A 317 8.95 -18.09 -6.16
CA ALA A 317 8.55 -17.77 -4.79
C ALA A 317 9.70 -17.24 -3.94
N THR A 318 10.94 -17.64 -4.20
CA THR A 318 12.10 -17.38 -3.33
C THR A 318 13.15 -16.53 -4.02
N ALA A 319 13.60 -15.46 -3.37
CA ALA A 319 14.69 -14.61 -3.85
C ALA A 319 15.70 -14.32 -2.74
N LEU A 320 16.97 -14.23 -3.11
CA LEU A 320 18.01 -13.61 -2.31
C LEU A 320 18.21 -12.18 -2.79
N TYR A 321 18.59 -11.27 -1.89
CA TYR A 321 18.88 -9.89 -2.26
C TYR A 321 20.00 -9.28 -1.43
N GLY A 322 20.68 -8.30 -2.04
CA GLY A 322 21.63 -7.41 -1.39
C GLY A 322 21.28 -5.96 -1.70
N GLN A 323 21.42 -5.07 -0.74
CA GLN A 323 21.09 -3.65 -0.87
C GLN A 323 22.20 -2.80 -0.27
N LEU A 324 22.50 -1.67 -0.92
CA LEU A 324 23.45 -0.65 -0.48
C LEU A 324 22.73 0.69 -0.47
N GLY A 325 22.89 1.45 0.61
CA GLY A 325 22.30 2.77 0.76
C GLY A 325 23.28 3.77 1.39
N TYR A 326 23.13 5.00 0.99
CA TYR A 326 23.81 6.16 1.53
C TYR A 326 22.80 7.27 1.77
N VAL A 327 22.86 7.91 2.92
CA VAL A 327 22.09 9.12 3.20
C VAL A 327 22.97 10.18 3.82
N TYR A 328 22.79 11.43 3.39
CA TYR A 328 23.40 12.61 4.00
C TYR A 328 22.31 13.55 4.49
N ASN A 329 22.27 13.79 5.78
CA ASN A 329 21.31 14.68 6.45
C ASN A 329 22.00 16.00 6.82
N HIS A 330 21.41 17.12 6.38
CA HIS A 330 21.84 18.48 6.72
C HIS A 330 20.76 19.19 7.54
N GLY A 331 21.21 20.08 8.44
CA GLY A 331 20.33 20.79 9.37
C GLY A 331 19.65 19.83 10.33
N ARG A 332 18.34 19.91 10.43
CA ARG A 332 17.51 19.08 11.30
C ARG A 332 16.95 17.82 10.63
N MET A 333 17.37 17.55 9.37
CA MET A 333 16.88 16.34 8.70
C MET A 333 17.39 15.08 9.39
N ASN A 334 16.54 14.07 9.44
CA ASN A 334 16.78 12.79 10.09
C ASN A 334 16.37 11.59 9.21
N THR A 335 16.50 11.74 7.90
CA THR A 335 16.16 10.68 6.94
C THR A 335 16.95 9.41 7.25
N GLY A 336 16.23 8.29 7.46
CA GLY A 336 16.80 6.96 7.65
C GLY A 336 16.89 6.15 6.35
N LEU A 337 17.51 4.99 6.44
CA LEU A 337 17.75 4.11 5.28
C LEU A 337 16.76 2.93 5.19
N SER A 338 16.16 2.53 6.30
CA SER A 338 15.30 1.34 6.34
C SER A 338 14.06 1.60 7.19
N THR A 339 12.93 1.09 6.78
CA THR A 339 11.68 1.15 7.55
C THR A 339 11.86 0.46 8.91
N ASN A 340 12.54 -0.67 8.92
CA ASN A 340 12.82 -1.43 10.14
C ASN A 340 14.32 -1.34 10.47
N GLY A 341 14.63 -1.04 11.73
CA GLY A 341 16.00 -0.96 12.26
C GLY A 341 16.78 0.32 11.96
N ALA A 342 16.35 1.18 11.01
CA ALA A 342 17.03 2.43 10.68
C ALA A 342 16.09 3.47 10.05
N LEU A 343 14.92 3.67 10.66
CA LEU A 343 13.90 4.61 10.16
C LEU A 343 14.33 6.06 10.27
N PHE A 344 15.08 6.39 11.30
CA PHE A 344 15.64 7.72 11.54
C PHE A 344 17.17 7.68 11.46
N GLY A 345 17.75 8.70 10.84
CA GLY A 345 19.19 8.89 10.69
C GLY A 345 19.71 10.05 11.53
N VAL A 346 21.01 10.10 11.72
CA VAL A 346 21.72 11.21 12.38
C VAL A 346 22.13 12.28 11.35
N ALA A 347 22.51 13.46 11.83
CA ALA A 347 23.12 14.49 11.00
C ALA A 347 24.43 13.98 10.33
N GLY A 348 24.71 14.46 9.13
CA GLY A 348 25.81 14.02 8.30
C GLY A 348 25.52 12.71 7.55
N SER A 349 26.56 11.98 7.16
CA SER A 349 26.46 10.80 6.31
C SER A 349 26.27 9.51 7.10
N THR A 350 25.40 8.63 6.61
CA THR A 350 25.22 7.26 7.07
C THR A 350 25.24 6.31 5.87
N VAL A 351 25.94 5.19 5.99
CA VAL A 351 25.93 4.09 5.03
C VAL A 351 25.19 2.93 5.64
N GLY A 352 24.36 2.26 4.85
CA GLY A 352 23.68 1.04 5.22
C GLY A 352 23.89 -0.06 4.17
N VAL A 353 23.97 -1.30 4.64
CA VAL A 353 24.01 -2.51 3.81
C VAL A 353 23.03 -3.50 4.36
N ALA A 354 22.21 -4.07 3.49
CA ALA A 354 21.29 -5.14 3.87
C ALA A 354 21.44 -6.35 2.95
N ALA A 355 21.41 -7.54 3.52
CA ALA A 355 21.37 -8.80 2.77
C ALA A 355 20.32 -9.72 3.37
N GLY A 356 19.48 -10.30 2.52
CA GLY A 356 18.32 -11.03 3.01
C GLY A 356 17.75 -12.05 2.03
N ILE A 357 16.73 -12.72 2.52
CA ILE A 357 15.93 -13.71 1.79
C ILE A 357 14.46 -13.35 1.88
N ARG A 358 13.77 -13.45 0.76
CA ARG A 358 12.32 -13.29 0.66
C ARG A 358 11.69 -14.54 0.08
N HIS A 359 10.60 -14.98 0.71
CA HIS A 359 9.77 -16.08 0.22
C HIS A 359 8.31 -15.66 0.19
N SER A 360 7.62 -15.93 -0.92
CA SER A 360 6.18 -15.68 -1.09
C SER A 360 5.45 -17.02 -1.22
N PHE A 361 4.28 -17.15 -0.63
CA PHE A 361 3.45 -18.38 -0.67
C PHE A 361 1.98 -18.05 -0.92
#